data_7444eaa82521ead7de8cf7da990f57d8
#
_entry.id   7444eaa82521ead7de8cf7da990f57d8
#
_cell.length_a   1.000
_cell.length_b   1.000
_cell.length_c   1.000
_cell.angle_alpha   90.00
_cell.angle_beta   90.00
_cell.angle_gamma   90.00
#
_symmetry.space_group_name_H-M   'P 1'
#
loop_
_entity.id
_entity.type
_entity.pdbx_description
1 polymer ?
#
loop_
_entity_poly.entity_id
_entity_poly.type
_entity_poly.pdbx_seq_one_letter_code
_entity_poly.pdbx_strand_id
1 'polypeptide(L)'
;MISEYKKKDSSKVLYVINDAAIKYKGVIPDNCWHEPYMSEQQLINEFNDGVRMFGYNRNNKLVGVIGIQKVKDVILIRHAYILTSHQGEGVGSLLLKYLLEKNKNSRLLVGTWQKATWAIQFYEKYGFVLQTKKKANQLLKKYWKISPKQIENSIVLER
;
A
#
# COMPACT_ATOMS: atom_id res chain seq x y z
N MET A 1 18.14 3.79 5.13
CA MET A 1 18.09 2.46 5.76
C MET A 1 16.65 2.01 5.93
N ILE A 2 16.37 0.75 5.60
CA ILE A 2 15.01 0.17 5.74
C ILE A 2 14.97 -0.67 7.01
N SER A 3 13.93 -0.46 7.83
CA SER A 3 13.68 -1.24 9.05
C SER A 3 12.20 -1.56 9.22
N GLU A 4 11.90 -2.58 10.01
CA GLU A 4 10.52 -2.95 10.31
C GLU A 4 9.98 -2.08 11.45
N TYR A 5 8.79 -1.56 11.24
CA TYR A 5 8.04 -0.75 12.21
C TYR A 5 6.95 -1.59 12.87
N LYS A 6 6.83 -1.48 14.18
CA LYS A 6 5.87 -2.25 14.98
C LYS A 6 4.71 -1.38 15.46
N LYS A 7 3.72 -2.02 16.07
CA LYS A 7 2.54 -1.33 16.62
C LYS A 7 2.89 -0.12 17.52
N LYS A 8 3.96 -0.22 18.32
CA LYS A 8 4.43 0.88 19.17
C LYS A 8 4.88 2.12 18.38
N ASP A 9 5.18 1.94 17.09
CA ASP A 9 5.62 3.02 16.20
C ASP A 9 4.48 3.56 15.32
N SER A 10 3.24 3.17 15.62
CA SER A 10 2.05 3.48 14.79
C SER A 10 1.90 4.96 14.47
N SER A 11 2.19 5.86 15.41
CA SER A 11 2.08 7.30 15.19
C SER A 11 3.00 7.81 14.08
N LYS A 12 4.22 7.27 13.99
CA LYS A 12 5.19 7.66 12.94
C LYS A 12 4.75 7.15 11.58
N VAL A 13 4.30 5.91 11.51
CA VAL A 13 3.77 5.28 10.29
C VAL A 13 2.51 6.02 9.82
N LEU A 14 1.60 6.30 10.74
CA LEU A 14 0.34 7.00 10.45
C LEU A 14 0.58 8.40 9.88
N TYR A 15 1.57 9.12 10.40
CA TYR A 15 1.93 10.44 9.88
C TYR A 15 2.31 10.36 8.39
N VAL A 16 3.15 9.39 8.02
CA VAL A 16 3.56 9.21 6.61
C VAL A 16 2.36 8.85 5.73
N ILE A 17 1.52 7.92 6.18
CA ILE A 17 0.33 7.48 5.44
C ILE A 17 -0.61 8.67 5.17
N ASN A 18 -0.95 9.42 6.20
CA ASN A 18 -1.92 10.53 6.07
C ASN A 18 -1.37 11.72 5.29
N ASP A 19 -0.07 12.01 5.42
CA ASP A 19 0.58 13.04 4.59
C ASP A 19 0.54 12.64 3.11
N ALA A 20 0.97 11.42 2.80
CA ALA A 20 1.04 10.93 1.41
C ALA A 20 -0.34 10.73 0.79
N ALA A 21 -1.34 10.39 1.58
CA ALA A 21 -2.71 10.14 1.10
C ALA A 21 -3.37 11.39 0.48
N ILE A 22 -2.87 12.58 0.77
CA ILE A 22 -3.36 13.84 0.19
C ILE A 22 -3.33 13.78 -1.34
N LYS A 23 -2.35 13.12 -1.94
CA LYS A 23 -2.25 12.91 -3.38
C LYS A 23 -3.46 12.19 -3.98
N TYR A 24 -4.14 11.37 -3.17
CA TYR A 24 -5.31 10.60 -3.59
C TYR A 24 -6.62 11.38 -3.48
N LYS A 25 -6.62 12.57 -2.88
CA LYS A 25 -7.80 13.42 -2.81
C LYS A 25 -8.22 13.82 -4.22
N GLY A 26 -9.49 13.57 -4.58
CA GLY A 26 -10.00 13.76 -5.93
C GLY A 26 -9.79 12.56 -6.87
N VAL A 27 -8.93 11.62 -6.53
CA VAL A 27 -8.74 10.33 -7.23
C VAL A 27 -9.61 9.25 -6.58
N ILE A 28 -9.65 9.24 -5.24
CA ILE A 28 -10.59 8.42 -4.49
C ILE A 28 -11.98 9.05 -4.66
N PRO A 29 -13.03 8.26 -5.02
CA PRO A 29 -14.39 8.78 -5.08
C PRO A 29 -14.78 9.49 -3.78
N ASP A 30 -15.49 10.62 -3.88
CA ASP A 30 -15.85 11.45 -2.72
C ASP A 30 -16.55 10.65 -1.62
N ASN A 31 -17.36 9.68 -2.00
CA ASN A 31 -18.06 8.80 -1.06
C ASN A 31 -17.18 7.71 -0.41
N CYS A 32 -15.94 7.58 -0.83
CA CYS A 32 -14.92 6.72 -0.23
C CYS A 32 -13.83 7.53 0.49
N TRP A 33 -13.77 8.84 0.30
CA TRP A 33 -12.78 9.71 0.92
C TRP A 33 -13.25 10.16 2.30
N HIS A 34 -12.35 10.11 3.26
CA HIS A 34 -12.54 10.69 4.60
C HIS A 34 -11.22 11.21 5.16
N GLU A 35 -11.30 12.15 6.10
CA GLU A 35 -10.14 12.74 6.77
C GLU A 35 -10.26 12.56 8.28
N PRO A 36 -9.18 12.06 8.95
CA PRO A 36 -7.93 11.58 8.33
C PRO A 36 -8.18 10.38 7.43
N TYR A 37 -7.33 10.18 6.43
CA TYR A 37 -7.42 9.04 5.51
C TYR A 37 -7.40 7.71 6.26
N MET A 38 -6.50 7.61 7.25
CA MET A 38 -6.43 6.46 8.15
C MET A 38 -6.41 6.94 9.60
N SER A 39 -7.22 6.33 10.46
CA SER A 39 -7.17 6.54 11.91
C SER A 39 -6.11 5.66 12.56
N GLU A 40 -5.66 6.04 13.76
CA GLU A 40 -4.72 5.22 14.52
C GLU A 40 -5.30 3.83 14.83
N GLN A 41 -6.58 3.77 15.18
CA GLN A 41 -7.25 2.49 15.46
C GLN A 41 -7.28 1.57 14.24
N GLN A 42 -7.52 2.11 13.05
CA GLN A 42 -7.46 1.33 11.81
C GLN A 42 -6.08 0.73 11.59
N LEU A 43 -5.01 1.52 11.77
CA LEU A 43 -3.65 1.02 11.62
C LEU A 43 -3.31 -0.05 12.66
N ILE A 44 -3.71 0.15 13.92
CA ILE A 44 -3.53 -0.85 14.98
C ILE A 44 -4.25 -2.15 14.63
N ASN A 45 -5.48 -2.07 14.15
CA ASN A 45 -6.25 -3.25 13.71
C ASN A 45 -5.52 -4.00 12.59
N GLU A 46 -4.91 -3.28 11.65
CA GLU A 46 -4.15 -3.92 10.57
C GLU A 46 -2.88 -4.62 11.08
N PHE A 47 -2.16 -4.03 12.03
CA PHE A 47 -1.05 -4.72 12.70
C PHE A 47 -1.54 -6.01 13.38
N ASN A 48 -2.68 -5.97 14.05
CA ASN A 48 -3.28 -7.13 14.69
C ASN A 48 -3.71 -8.20 13.66
N ASP A 49 -4.10 -7.80 12.47
CA ASP A 49 -4.48 -8.69 11.35
C ASP A 49 -3.26 -9.22 10.58
N GLY A 50 -2.05 -8.93 11.04
CA GLY A 50 -0.82 -9.49 10.48
C GLY A 50 -0.12 -8.63 9.42
N VAL A 51 -0.54 -7.39 9.24
CA VAL A 51 0.20 -6.45 8.37
C VAL A 51 1.54 -6.13 9.02
N ARG A 52 2.61 -6.28 8.24
CA ARG A 52 3.98 -5.91 8.63
C ARG A 52 4.38 -4.67 7.86
N MET A 53 4.84 -3.65 8.57
CA MET A 53 5.23 -2.38 7.97
C MET A 53 6.74 -2.21 7.95
N PHE A 54 7.27 -1.78 6.81
CA PHE A 54 8.68 -1.45 6.62
C PHE A 54 8.79 0.01 6.26
N GLY A 55 9.79 0.68 6.83
CA GLY A 55 10.00 2.10 6.61
C GLY A 55 11.41 2.42 6.15
N TYR A 56 11.54 3.42 5.31
CA TYR A 56 12.82 3.98 4.90
C TYR A 56 13.11 5.25 5.70
N ASN A 57 14.26 5.25 6.34
CA ASN A 57 14.73 6.39 7.13
C ASN A 57 15.83 7.16 6.38
N ARG A 58 15.69 8.48 6.35
CA ARG A 58 16.71 9.42 5.89
C ARG A 58 16.97 10.42 7.00
N ASN A 59 18.26 10.58 7.39
CA ASN A 59 18.65 11.49 8.47
C ASN A 59 17.82 11.26 9.76
N ASN A 60 17.66 10.01 10.15
CA ASN A 60 16.89 9.56 11.32
C ASN A 60 15.40 9.91 11.30
N LYS A 61 14.87 10.28 10.13
CA LYS A 61 13.45 10.56 9.94
C LYS A 61 12.82 9.53 9.01
N LEU A 62 11.65 9.02 9.40
CA LEU A 62 10.86 8.13 8.56
C LEU A 62 10.25 8.95 7.40
N VAL A 63 10.60 8.60 6.16
CA VAL A 63 10.14 9.34 4.97
C VAL A 63 9.27 8.52 4.01
N GLY A 64 9.23 7.21 4.19
CA GLY A 64 8.37 6.34 3.38
C GLY A 64 8.09 5.03 4.08
N VAL A 65 6.95 4.43 3.76
CA VAL A 65 6.52 3.14 4.31
C VAL A 65 5.97 2.24 3.22
N ILE A 66 6.06 0.94 3.44
CA ILE A 66 5.39 -0.08 2.65
C ILE A 66 5.02 -1.25 3.57
N GLY A 67 3.83 -1.81 3.39
CA GLY A 67 3.37 -2.94 4.17
C GLY A 67 3.20 -4.20 3.34
N ILE A 68 3.25 -5.34 4.01
CA ILE A 68 2.87 -6.63 3.45
C ILE A 68 1.94 -7.36 4.42
N GLN A 69 1.07 -8.17 3.86
CA GLN A 69 0.18 -9.03 4.63
C GLN A 69 0.06 -10.38 3.93
N LYS A 70 0.41 -11.45 4.63
CA LYS A 70 0.15 -12.80 4.13
C LYS A 70 -1.31 -13.14 4.32
N VAL A 71 -2.00 -13.43 3.24
CA VAL A 71 -3.42 -13.84 3.25
C VAL A 71 -3.56 -15.10 2.41
N LYS A 72 -3.94 -16.22 3.04
CA LYS A 72 -4.07 -17.51 2.36
C LYS A 72 -2.77 -17.86 1.58
N ASP A 73 -2.86 -17.96 0.26
CA ASP A 73 -1.77 -18.38 -0.63
C ASP A 73 -1.03 -17.21 -1.30
N VAL A 74 -1.31 -15.97 -0.90
CA VAL A 74 -0.70 -14.77 -1.49
C VAL A 74 -0.11 -13.84 -0.43
N ILE A 75 0.72 -12.91 -0.88
CA ILE A 75 1.17 -11.76 -0.11
C ILE A 75 0.57 -10.51 -0.74
N LEU A 76 -0.17 -9.74 0.05
CA LEU A 76 -0.69 -8.43 -0.36
C LEU A 76 0.34 -7.35 -0.05
N ILE A 77 0.59 -6.45 -1.00
CA ILE A 77 1.30 -5.20 -0.73
C ILE A 77 0.27 -4.20 -0.23
N ARG A 78 0.58 -3.57 0.90
CA ARG A 78 -0.30 -2.62 1.59
C ARG A 78 0.43 -1.33 1.88
N HIS A 79 -0.26 -0.19 1.82
CA HIS A 79 0.22 1.10 2.35
C HIS A 79 1.59 1.54 1.85
N ALA A 80 1.81 1.51 0.54
CA ALA A 80 3.01 2.05 -0.08
C ALA A 80 2.88 3.58 -0.20
N TYR A 81 3.44 4.31 0.76
CA TYR A 81 3.32 5.77 0.86
C TYR A 81 4.65 6.43 1.13
N ILE A 82 4.90 7.54 0.44
CA ILE A 82 6.10 8.37 0.61
C ILE A 82 5.65 9.77 0.99
N LEU A 83 6.29 10.38 1.98
CA LEU A 83 6.04 11.77 2.35
C LEU A 83 6.04 12.64 1.10
N THR A 84 5.09 13.57 1.00
CA THR A 84 4.96 14.48 -0.14
C THR A 84 6.26 15.23 -0.43
N SER A 85 6.99 15.61 0.62
CA SER A 85 8.29 16.28 0.52
C SER A 85 9.44 15.42 -0.03
N HIS A 86 9.24 14.09 -0.15
CA HIS A 86 10.28 13.13 -0.58
C HIS A 86 9.84 12.29 -1.78
N GLN A 87 8.72 12.63 -2.40
CA GLN A 87 8.28 11.97 -3.63
C GLN A 87 9.22 12.30 -4.79
N GLY A 88 9.36 11.35 -5.72
CA GLY A 88 10.26 11.51 -6.87
C GLY A 88 11.75 11.27 -6.57
N GLU A 89 12.10 10.92 -5.33
CA GLU A 89 13.50 10.67 -4.91
C GLU A 89 13.88 9.18 -4.89
N GLY A 90 13.02 8.32 -5.42
CA GLY A 90 13.29 6.88 -5.52
C GLY A 90 13.04 6.07 -4.25
N VAL A 91 12.49 6.66 -3.19
CA VAL A 91 12.22 5.97 -1.91
C VAL A 91 11.25 4.80 -2.11
N GLY A 92 10.18 5.02 -2.87
CA GLY A 92 9.20 3.95 -3.19
C GLY A 92 9.85 2.76 -3.88
N SER A 93 10.76 3.03 -4.82
CA SER A 93 11.51 1.98 -5.53
C SER A 93 12.41 1.18 -4.60
N LEU A 94 13.10 1.85 -3.67
CA LEU A 94 13.93 1.19 -2.67
C LEU A 94 13.10 0.25 -1.78
N LEU A 95 11.97 0.73 -1.29
CA LEU A 95 11.06 -0.06 -0.45
C LEU A 95 10.49 -1.26 -1.20
N LEU A 96 10.01 -1.06 -2.42
CA LEU A 96 9.43 -2.15 -3.22
C LEU A 96 10.50 -3.20 -3.56
N LYS A 97 11.68 -2.80 -4.01
CA LYS A 97 12.78 -3.72 -4.29
C LYS A 97 13.16 -4.56 -3.06
N TYR A 98 13.19 -3.94 -1.89
CA TYR A 98 13.45 -4.64 -0.63
C TYR A 98 12.43 -5.76 -0.39
N LEU A 99 11.13 -5.48 -0.58
CA LEU A 99 10.09 -6.49 -0.43
C LEU A 99 10.16 -7.58 -1.48
N LEU A 100 10.42 -7.22 -2.75
CA LEU A 100 10.54 -8.18 -3.84
C LEU A 100 11.70 -9.16 -3.59
N GLU A 101 12.83 -8.66 -3.13
CA GLU A 101 14.00 -9.48 -2.82
C GLU A 101 13.70 -10.52 -1.73
N LYS A 102 12.98 -10.10 -0.69
CA LYS A 102 12.62 -10.99 0.42
C LYS A 102 11.49 -11.98 0.10
N ASN A 103 10.76 -11.75 -0.98
CA ASN A 103 9.57 -12.53 -1.32
C ASN A 103 9.62 -13.07 -2.76
N LYS A 104 10.81 -13.44 -3.25
CA LYS A 104 11.05 -13.87 -4.64
C LYS A 104 10.15 -15.00 -5.12
N ASN A 105 9.81 -15.92 -4.24
CA ASN A 105 9.04 -17.12 -4.57
C ASN A 105 7.56 -17.01 -4.18
N SER A 106 7.10 -15.81 -3.86
CA SER A 106 5.72 -15.58 -3.42
C SER A 106 4.90 -14.95 -4.54
N ARG A 107 3.62 -15.31 -4.57
CA ARG A 107 2.62 -14.63 -5.39
C ARG A 107 2.25 -13.32 -4.70
N LEU A 108 2.51 -12.20 -5.38
CA LEU A 108 2.30 -10.86 -4.85
C LEU A 108 1.12 -10.19 -5.54
N LEU A 109 0.21 -9.64 -4.76
CA LEU A 109 -0.91 -8.85 -5.25
C LEU A 109 -0.84 -7.44 -4.66
N VAL A 110 -1.21 -6.45 -5.44
CA VAL A 110 -1.42 -5.07 -4.97
C VAL A 110 -2.74 -4.55 -5.53
N GLY A 111 -3.54 -3.97 -4.65
CA GLY A 111 -4.78 -3.29 -5.03
C GLY A 111 -4.60 -1.78 -4.89
N THR A 112 -5.14 -1.03 -5.81
CA THR A 112 -5.16 0.44 -5.76
C THR A 112 -6.41 1.00 -6.43
N TRP A 113 -6.63 2.31 -6.31
CA TRP A 113 -7.75 2.98 -6.95
C TRP A 113 -7.56 3.01 -8.47
N GLN A 114 -8.62 2.71 -9.22
CA GLN A 114 -8.53 2.60 -10.68
C GLN A 114 -8.04 3.88 -11.38
N LYS A 115 -8.22 5.04 -10.77
CA LYS A 115 -7.77 6.33 -11.30
C LYS A 115 -6.36 6.72 -10.84
N ALA A 116 -5.72 5.94 -10.00
CA ALA A 116 -4.35 6.17 -9.54
C ALA A 116 -3.33 5.69 -10.58
N THR A 117 -3.31 6.32 -11.74
CA THR A 117 -2.48 5.90 -12.89
C THR A 117 -0.99 5.85 -12.57
N TRP A 118 -0.48 6.77 -11.73
CA TRP A 118 0.92 6.78 -11.31
C TRP A 118 1.29 5.54 -10.50
N ALA A 119 0.38 5.03 -9.66
CA ALA A 119 0.59 3.83 -8.87
C ALA A 119 0.61 2.59 -9.78
N ILE A 120 -0.31 2.51 -10.74
CA ILE A 120 -0.36 1.42 -11.72
C ILE A 120 0.96 1.37 -12.50
N GLN A 121 1.41 2.48 -13.07
CA GLN A 121 2.65 2.57 -13.82
C GLN A 121 3.87 2.19 -12.98
N PHE A 122 3.89 2.64 -11.71
CA PHE A 122 4.95 2.29 -10.77
C PHE A 122 5.08 0.78 -10.59
N TYR A 123 3.98 0.06 -10.35
CA TYR A 123 4.02 -1.39 -10.17
C TYR A 123 4.32 -2.13 -11.47
N GLU A 124 3.78 -1.69 -12.59
CA GLU A 124 4.08 -2.28 -13.90
C GLU A 124 5.58 -2.26 -14.22
N LYS A 125 6.27 -1.19 -13.85
CA LYS A 125 7.72 -1.06 -13.99
C LYS A 125 8.50 -2.17 -13.28
N TYR A 126 7.93 -2.74 -12.22
CA TYR A 126 8.56 -3.82 -11.42
C TYR A 126 8.00 -5.21 -11.73
N GLY A 127 7.38 -5.38 -12.88
CA GLY A 127 6.92 -6.68 -13.35
C GLY A 127 5.55 -7.10 -12.86
N PHE A 128 4.78 -6.21 -12.23
CA PHE A 128 3.38 -6.46 -11.91
C PHE A 128 2.53 -6.31 -13.16
N VAL A 129 1.56 -7.20 -13.33
CA VAL A 129 0.64 -7.22 -14.45
C VAL A 129 -0.74 -6.78 -14.02
N LEU A 130 -1.28 -5.76 -14.70
CA LEU A 130 -2.64 -5.26 -14.43
C LEU A 130 -3.65 -6.35 -14.83
N GLN A 131 -4.53 -6.69 -13.92
CA GLN A 131 -5.56 -7.68 -14.13
C GLN A 131 -6.80 -7.08 -14.78
N THR A 132 -7.59 -7.90 -15.49
CA THR A 132 -8.91 -7.47 -15.99
C THR A 132 -9.80 -7.07 -14.82
N LYS A 133 -10.79 -6.22 -15.07
CA LYS A 133 -11.74 -5.80 -14.01
C LYS A 133 -12.48 -6.99 -13.38
N LYS A 134 -12.87 -7.96 -14.21
CA LYS A 134 -13.51 -9.19 -13.74
C LYS A 134 -12.63 -9.96 -12.77
N LYS A 135 -11.35 -10.18 -13.12
CA LYS A 135 -10.40 -10.90 -12.29
C LYS A 135 -10.04 -10.09 -11.04
N ALA A 136 -9.87 -8.78 -11.18
CA ALA A 136 -9.62 -7.89 -10.05
C ALA A 136 -10.74 -8.00 -9.01
N ASN A 137 -12.00 -7.97 -9.43
CA ASN A 137 -13.14 -8.11 -8.53
C ASN A 137 -13.14 -9.45 -7.78
N GLN A 138 -12.78 -10.54 -8.47
CA GLN A 138 -12.67 -11.87 -7.85
C GLN A 138 -11.55 -11.89 -6.81
N LEU A 139 -10.39 -11.34 -7.13
CA LEU A 139 -9.23 -11.29 -6.22
C LEU A 139 -9.51 -10.40 -5.00
N LEU A 140 -10.12 -9.24 -5.20
CA LEU A 140 -10.47 -8.32 -4.12
C LEU A 140 -11.45 -8.97 -3.14
N LYS A 141 -12.47 -9.65 -3.64
CA LYS A 141 -13.43 -10.37 -2.78
C LYS A 141 -12.80 -11.54 -2.02
N LYS A 142 -11.81 -12.20 -2.64
CA LYS A 142 -11.15 -13.36 -2.03
C LYS A 142 -10.14 -12.98 -0.95
N TYR A 143 -9.38 -11.90 -1.17
CA TYR A 143 -8.20 -11.60 -0.35
C TYR A 143 -8.30 -10.31 0.47
N TRP A 144 -9.20 -9.40 0.13
CA TRP A 144 -9.36 -8.11 0.83
C TRP A 144 -10.66 -8.05 1.62
N LYS A 145 -10.61 -7.31 2.73
CA LYS A 145 -11.79 -6.97 3.56
C LYS A 145 -12.18 -5.52 3.27
N ILE A 146 -12.80 -5.28 2.13
CA ILE A 146 -13.20 -3.93 1.69
C ILE A 146 -14.67 -3.91 1.26
N SER A 147 -15.26 -2.72 1.24
CA SER A 147 -16.66 -2.53 0.85
C SER A 147 -16.89 -2.83 -0.63
N PRO A 148 -18.13 -3.21 -1.03
CA PRO A 148 -18.48 -3.35 -2.45
C PRO A 148 -18.15 -2.11 -3.28
N LYS A 149 -18.34 -0.93 -2.73
CA LYS A 149 -18.03 0.34 -3.37
C LYS A 149 -16.54 0.53 -3.63
N GLN A 150 -15.70 0.15 -2.69
CA GLN A 150 -14.26 0.17 -2.85
C GLN A 150 -13.82 -0.85 -3.91
N ILE A 151 -14.40 -2.04 -3.93
CA ILE A 151 -14.15 -3.05 -4.97
C ILE A 151 -14.46 -2.49 -6.36
N GLU A 152 -15.61 -1.83 -6.50
CA GLU A 152 -16.04 -1.25 -7.79
C GLU A 152 -15.03 -0.24 -8.34
N ASN A 153 -14.37 0.51 -7.47
CA ASN A 153 -13.44 1.59 -7.84
C ASN A 153 -11.96 1.19 -7.75
N SER A 154 -11.67 -0.08 -7.56
CA SER A 154 -10.30 -0.59 -7.38
C SER A 154 -9.87 -1.50 -8.53
N ILE A 155 -8.54 -1.59 -8.70
CA ILE A 155 -7.89 -2.53 -9.62
C ILE A 155 -6.87 -3.37 -8.86
N VAL A 156 -6.39 -4.44 -9.49
CA VAL A 156 -5.36 -5.32 -8.93
C VAL A 156 -4.27 -5.54 -9.96
N LEU A 157 -3.02 -5.51 -9.49
CA LEU A 157 -1.87 -5.98 -10.24
C LEU A 157 -1.25 -7.19 -9.52
N GLU A 158 -0.68 -8.09 -10.29
CA GLU A 158 -0.12 -9.35 -9.81
C GLU A 158 1.30 -9.58 -10.33
N ARG A 159 2.16 -10.10 -9.46
CA ARG A 159 3.52 -10.52 -9.80
C ARG A 159 3.84 -11.88 -9.19
#